data_792765056650989412ce4eb78bb105fb
#
_entry.id   792765056650989412ce4eb78bb105fb
#
_cell.length_a   1.000
_cell.length_b   1.000
_cell.length_c   1.000
_cell.angle_alpha   90.00
_cell.angle_beta   90.00
_cell.angle_gamma   90.00
#
_symmetry.space_group_name_H-M   'P 1'
#
loop_
_entity.id
_entity.type
_entity.pdbx_description
1 polymer ?
#
loop_
_entity_poly.entity_id
_entity_poly.type
_entity_poly.pdbx_seq_one_letter_code
_entity_poly.pdbx_strand_id
1 'polypeptide(L)'
;MVQFKSEFWHPSIATDIVLFTIRNKTLNILLAKRKDNGMWAIPGGFLKKGETLRQCAERELKEEAGISVPYLEQFENFSNPNRDNRNPNTQAVSVAFIAIHPSGKLKIK
;
A
#
# COMPACT_ATOMS: atom_id res chain seq x y z
N MET A 1 -7.25 0.85 39.23
CA MET A 1 -8.44 0.10 38.78
C MET A 1 -8.43 0.00 37.28
N VAL A 2 -8.71 -1.18 36.76
CA VAL A 2 -8.72 -1.45 35.33
C VAL A 2 -10.17 -1.56 34.87
N GLN A 3 -10.50 -0.90 33.75
CA GLN A 3 -11.81 -1.00 33.11
C GLN A 3 -11.64 -1.47 31.67
N PHE A 4 -12.56 -2.31 31.22
CA PHE A 4 -12.64 -2.71 29.83
C PHE A 4 -13.67 -1.83 29.12
N LYS A 5 -13.27 -1.26 27.97
CA LYS A 5 -14.16 -0.45 27.14
C LYS A 5 -14.42 -1.19 25.84
N SER A 6 -15.65 -1.17 25.38
CA SER A 6 -16.03 -1.80 24.11
C SER A 6 -15.72 -0.93 22.90
N GLU A 7 -15.45 0.35 23.12
CA GLU A 7 -15.18 1.30 22.04
C GLU A 7 -13.82 1.95 22.23
N PHE A 8 -13.00 1.85 21.20
CA PHE A 8 -11.72 2.51 21.11
C PHE A 8 -11.66 3.26 19.78
N TRP A 9 -10.97 4.40 19.78
CA TRP A 9 -10.64 5.06 18.53
C TRP A 9 -9.73 4.17 17.69
N HIS A 10 -10.02 4.10 16.39
CA HIS A 10 -9.25 3.27 15.46
C HIS A 10 -8.70 4.11 14.31
N PRO A 11 -7.41 4.01 14.00
CA PRO A 11 -6.90 4.56 12.74
C PRO A 11 -7.32 3.70 11.56
N SER A 12 -7.25 4.28 10.37
CA SER A 12 -7.31 3.52 9.13
C SER A 12 -5.92 3.01 8.80
N ILE A 13 -5.79 1.72 8.56
CA ILE A 13 -4.51 1.10 8.22
C ILE A 13 -4.46 0.82 6.72
N ALA A 14 -3.39 1.25 6.09
CA ALA A 14 -3.18 1.04 4.66
C ALA A 14 -1.81 0.44 4.41
N THR A 15 -1.64 -0.21 3.28
CA THR A 15 -0.33 -0.61 2.77
C THR A 15 -0.03 0.17 1.50
N ASP A 16 1.24 0.52 1.31
CA ASP A 16 1.75 1.11 0.08
C ASP A 16 2.92 0.27 -0.40
N ILE A 17 3.03 0.07 -1.70
CA ILE A 17 4.06 -0.81 -2.25
C ILE A 17 4.94 -0.03 -3.20
N VAL A 18 6.24 0.04 -2.87
CA VAL A 18 7.26 0.57 -3.76
C VAL A 18 7.82 -0.61 -4.53
N LEU A 19 7.35 -0.79 -5.75
CA LEU A 19 7.77 -1.89 -6.60
C LEU A 19 8.79 -1.41 -7.60
N PHE A 20 9.97 -2.03 -7.56
CA PHE A 20 11.06 -1.78 -8.49
C PHE A 20 11.12 -2.85 -9.55
N THR A 21 11.45 -2.45 -10.77
CA THR A 21 11.78 -3.35 -11.87
C THR A 21 12.81 -2.72 -12.76
N ILE A 22 13.53 -3.54 -13.52
CA ILE A 22 14.51 -3.07 -14.51
C ILE A 22 13.85 -3.17 -15.88
N ARG A 23 13.79 -2.05 -16.59
CA ARG A 23 13.32 -1.98 -17.98
C ARG A 23 14.30 -1.15 -18.80
N ASN A 24 14.70 -1.67 -19.94
CA ASN A 24 15.66 -0.99 -20.82
C ASN A 24 16.93 -0.54 -20.07
N LYS A 25 17.46 -1.41 -19.22
CA LYS A 25 18.65 -1.17 -18.39
C LYS A 25 18.49 -0.03 -17.39
N THR A 26 17.26 0.37 -17.10
CA THR A 26 16.93 1.47 -16.17
C THR A 26 16.07 0.96 -15.03
N LEU A 27 16.36 1.41 -13.83
CA LEU A 27 15.54 1.13 -12.66
C LEU A 27 14.25 1.94 -12.75
N ASN A 28 13.12 1.26 -12.66
CA ASN A 28 11.80 1.87 -12.74
C ASN A 28 10.99 1.54 -11.49
N ILE A 29 10.04 2.41 -11.21
CA ILE A 29 9.07 2.25 -10.12
C ILE A 29 7.67 2.12 -10.74
N LEU A 30 6.87 1.22 -10.20
CA LEU A 30 5.49 1.04 -10.66
C LEU A 30 4.59 2.13 -10.09
N LEU A 31 3.86 2.81 -10.96
CA LEU A 31 2.81 3.75 -10.56
C LEU A 31 1.49 3.32 -11.17
N ALA A 32 0.42 3.51 -10.41
CA ALA A 32 -0.94 3.26 -10.85
C ALA A 32 -1.69 4.59 -10.91
N LYS A 33 -2.57 4.73 -11.89
CA LYS A 33 -3.38 5.93 -12.03
C LYS A 33 -4.61 5.83 -11.12
N ARG A 34 -4.78 6.82 -10.25
CA ARG A 34 -5.92 6.87 -9.34
C ARG A 34 -7.20 7.18 -10.11
N LYS A 35 -8.27 6.49 -9.76
CA LYS A 35 -9.59 6.69 -10.37
C LYS A 35 -10.28 7.96 -9.86
N ASP A 36 -10.00 8.37 -8.62
CA ASP A 36 -10.67 9.49 -7.99
C ASP A 36 -10.19 10.85 -8.51
N ASN A 37 -8.90 11.00 -8.81
CA ASN A 37 -8.33 12.29 -9.22
C ASN A 37 -7.45 12.22 -10.46
N GLY A 38 -7.27 11.04 -11.06
CA GLY A 38 -6.44 10.86 -12.25
C GLY A 38 -4.94 11.00 -12.03
N MET A 39 -4.50 11.17 -10.81
CA MET A 39 -3.07 11.30 -10.48
C MET A 39 -2.41 9.93 -10.40
N TRP A 40 -1.12 9.91 -10.68
CA TRP A 40 -0.30 8.70 -10.56
C TRP A 40 0.22 8.56 -9.14
N ALA A 41 0.16 7.35 -8.60
CA ALA A 41 0.62 7.04 -7.25
C ALA A 41 1.16 5.62 -7.19
N ILE A 42 1.96 5.33 -6.16
CA ILE A 42 2.36 3.95 -5.90
C ILE A 42 1.13 3.11 -5.55
N PRO A 43 1.11 1.81 -5.88
CA PRO A 43 -0.01 0.93 -5.53
C PRO A 43 -0.19 0.84 -4.02
N GLY A 44 -1.42 0.72 -3.59
CA GLY A 44 -1.73 0.56 -2.18
C GLY A 44 -3.21 0.67 -1.90
N GLY A 45 -3.58 0.40 -0.66
CA GLY A 45 -4.96 0.48 -0.24
C GLY A 45 -5.15 0.04 1.20
N PHE A 46 -6.38 0.10 1.65
CA PHE A 46 -6.73 -0.15 3.04
C PHE A 46 -6.79 -1.63 3.39
N LEU A 47 -6.34 -1.92 4.60
CA LEU A 47 -6.43 -3.25 5.19
C LEU A 47 -7.89 -3.68 5.30
N LYS A 48 -8.18 -4.89 4.85
CA LYS A 48 -9.48 -5.52 5.04
C LYS A 48 -9.45 -6.41 6.27
N LYS A 49 -10.60 -6.54 6.91
CA LYS A 49 -10.73 -7.42 8.09
C LYS A 49 -10.27 -8.83 7.75
N GLY A 50 -9.43 -9.37 8.61
CA GLY A 50 -8.90 -10.72 8.46
C GLY A 50 -7.63 -10.84 7.65
N GLU A 51 -7.15 -9.75 7.05
CA GLU A 51 -5.88 -9.75 6.33
C GLU A 51 -4.71 -9.44 7.26
N THR A 52 -3.55 -10.05 7.00
CA THR A 52 -2.29 -9.50 7.49
C THR A 52 -1.89 -8.33 6.61
N LEU A 53 -0.96 -7.51 7.06
CA LEU A 53 -0.43 -6.40 6.25
C LEU A 53 0.19 -6.91 4.95
N ARG A 54 0.91 -8.03 5.01
CA ARG A 54 1.49 -8.65 3.82
C ARG A 54 0.42 -9.10 2.83
N GLN A 55 -0.64 -9.74 3.32
CA GLN A 55 -1.77 -10.16 2.47
C GLN A 55 -2.46 -8.96 1.83
N CYS A 56 -2.61 -7.86 2.58
CA CYS A 56 -3.14 -6.61 2.05
C CYS A 56 -2.28 -6.09 0.90
N ALA A 57 -0.97 -6.02 1.09
CA ALA A 57 -0.04 -5.56 0.05
C ALA A 57 -0.08 -6.46 -1.19
N GLU A 58 -0.09 -7.77 -1.00
CA GLU A 58 -0.19 -8.73 -2.10
C GLU A 58 -1.50 -8.57 -2.87
N ARG A 59 -2.61 -8.40 -2.17
CA ARG A 59 -3.92 -8.20 -2.79
C ARG A 59 -3.97 -6.90 -3.60
N GLU A 60 -3.46 -5.80 -3.04
CA GLU A 60 -3.44 -4.51 -3.73
C GLU A 60 -2.60 -4.55 -5.00
N LEU A 61 -1.44 -5.20 -4.97
CA LEU A 61 -0.63 -5.39 -6.18
C LEU A 61 -1.39 -6.20 -7.22
N LYS A 62 -2.09 -7.23 -6.81
CA LYS A 62 -2.86 -8.07 -7.71
C LYS A 62 -4.01 -7.30 -8.35
N GLU A 63 -4.75 -6.54 -7.55
CA GLU A 63 -5.89 -5.76 -8.02
C GLU A 63 -5.47 -4.61 -8.93
N GLU A 64 -4.44 -3.88 -8.57
CA GLU A 64 -4.03 -2.67 -9.30
C GLU A 64 -3.11 -2.93 -10.48
N ALA A 65 -2.24 -3.94 -10.39
CA ALA A 65 -1.25 -4.21 -11.43
C ALA A 65 -1.33 -5.61 -12.01
N GLY A 66 -2.15 -6.49 -11.43
CA GLY A 66 -2.30 -7.87 -11.92
C GLY A 66 -1.08 -8.73 -11.70
N ILE A 67 -0.20 -8.38 -10.76
CA ILE A 67 1.07 -9.06 -10.56
C ILE A 67 1.19 -9.67 -9.17
N SER A 68 1.99 -10.72 -9.09
CA SER A 68 2.51 -11.28 -7.85
C SER A 68 4.03 -11.16 -7.89
N VAL A 69 4.64 -10.91 -6.74
CA VAL A 69 6.09 -10.68 -6.66
C VAL A 69 6.75 -11.74 -5.77
N PRO A 70 7.95 -12.19 -6.13
CA PRO A 70 8.67 -13.16 -5.28
C PRO A 70 9.26 -12.52 -4.03
N TYR A 71 9.48 -11.20 -4.05
CA TYR A 71 10.06 -10.46 -2.94
C TYR A 71 9.15 -9.33 -2.53
N LEU A 72 8.75 -9.34 -1.27
CA LEU A 72 7.90 -8.31 -0.69
C LEU A 72 8.30 -8.17 0.77
N GLU A 73 8.83 -7.02 1.15
CA GLU A 73 9.33 -6.79 2.49
C GLU A 73 8.83 -5.46 3.05
N GLN A 74 8.36 -5.49 4.28
CA GLN A 74 7.98 -4.29 5.02
C GLN A 74 9.25 -3.52 5.40
N PHE A 75 9.26 -2.21 5.16
CA PHE A 75 10.45 -1.42 5.47
C PHE A 75 10.19 -0.19 6.34
N GLU A 76 9.01 0.40 6.29
CA GLU A 76 8.73 1.63 7.05
C GLU A 76 7.23 1.80 7.26
N ASN A 77 6.87 2.63 8.23
CA ASN A 77 5.50 3.09 8.41
C ASN A 77 5.47 4.61 8.42
N PHE A 78 4.32 5.16 8.05
CA PHE A 78 4.08 6.59 8.00
C PHE A 78 2.77 6.86 8.75
N SER A 79 2.85 7.60 9.85
CA SER A 79 1.71 7.78 10.74
C SER A 79 1.44 9.22 11.14
N ASN A 80 2.10 10.19 10.51
CA ASN A 80 1.87 11.61 10.81
C ASN A 80 0.38 11.92 10.67
N PRO A 81 -0.26 12.53 11.68
CA PRO A 81 -1.70 12.81 11.63
C PRO A 81 -2.16 13.66 10.45
N ASN A 82 -1.28 14.49 9.92
CA ASN A 82 -1.62 15.43 8.85
C ASN A 82 -1.24 14.94 7.45
N ARG A 83 -0.70 13.72 7.31
CA ARG A 83 -0.23 13.24 6.01
C ARG A 83 -1.35 12.89 5.03
N ASP A 84 -2.52 12.52 5.54
CA ASP A 84 -3.69 12.23 4.74
C ASP A 84 -4.89 12.96 5.32
N ASN A 85 -5.28 14.05 4.67
CA ASN A 85 -6.35 14.92 5.14
C ASN A 85 -7.68 14.71 4.41
N ARG A 86 -7.82 13.63 3.64
CA ARG A 86 -9.05 13.32 2.90
C ARG A 86 -10.24 13.09 3.82
N ASN A 87 -9.99 12.58 5.01
CA ASN A 87 -11.01 12.40 6.04
C ASN A 87 -10.50 12.94 7.36
N PRO A 88 -10.97 14.14 7.79
CA PRO A 88 -10.49 14.77 9.02
C PRO A 88 -10.90 14.03 10.30
N ASN A 89 -11.82 13.07 10.21
CA ASN A 89 -12.31 12.31 11.37
C ASN A 89 -11.49 11.06 11.65
N THR A 90 -10.48 10.79 10.84
CA THR A 90 -9.63 9.61 11.01
C THR A 90 -8.17 9.96 10.76
N GLN A 91 -7.31 9.06 11.13
CA GLN A 91 -5.88 9.16 10.89
C GLN A 91 -5.45 7.91 10.14
N ALA A 92 -4.77 8.10 9.01
CA ALA A 92 -4.26 6.98 8.23
C ALA A 92 -2.86 6.62 8.68
N VAL A 93 -2.64 5.34 8.92
CA VAL A 93 -1.33 4.77 9.14
C VAL A 93 -1.00 3.90 7.94
N SER A 94 0.03 4.26 7.20
CA SER A 94 0.50 3.49 6.05
C SER A 94 1.71 2.66 6.43
N VAL A 95 1.69 1.39 6.06
CA VAL A 95 2.84 0.51 6.17
C VAL A 95 3.37 0.28 4.76
N ALA A 96 4.62 0.69 4.52
CA ALA A 96 5.24 0.61 3.21
C ALA A 96 6.01 -0.68 3.03
N PHE A 97 5.82 -1.30 1.87
CA PHE A 97 6.53 -2.50 1.45
C PHE A 97 7.40 -2.19 0.25
N ILE A 98 8.54 -2.87 0.17
CA ILE A 98 9.36 -2.89 -1.03
C ILE A 98 9.11 -4.20 -1.75
N ALA A 99 8.92 -4.12 -3.05
CA ALA A 99 8.73 -5.27 -3.92
C ALA A 99 9.69 -5.18 -5.10
N ILE A 100 10.12 -6.31 -5.62
CA ILE A 100 10.99 -6.40 -6.79
C ILE A 100 10.33 -7.33 -7.79
N HIS A 101 10.16 -6.85 -9.01
CA HIS A 101 9.72 -7.66 -10.13
C HIS A 101 10.93 -7.93 -11.03
N PRO A 102 11.31 -9.20 -11.23
CA PRO A 102 12.61 -9.53 -11.82
C PRO A 102 12.76 -9.25 -13.32
N SER A 103 11.67 -9.02 -14.05
CA SER A 103 11.77 -8.74 -15.48
C SER A 103 10.66 -7.80 -15.93
N GLY A 104 10.96 -7.00 -16.94
CA GLY A 104 10.16 -5.89 -17.39
C GLY A 104 8.86 -6.19 -18.12
N LYS A 105 8.26 -7.36 -17.95
CA LYS A 105 6.98 -7.68 -18.59
C LYS A 105 5.82 -7.42 -17.63
N LEU A 106 5.68 -6.19 -17.17
CA LEU A 106 4.52 -5.78 -16.40
C LEU A 106 3.38 -5.46 -17.35
N LYS A 107 2.28 -6.19 -17.23
CA LYS A 107 1.02 -5.82 -17.89
C LYS A 107 0.26 -4.89 -16.94
N ILE A 108 0.23 -3.64 -17.29
CA ILE A 108 -0.52 -2.64 -16.54
C ILE A 108 -1.97 -2.74 -16.98
N LYS A 109 -2.85 -2.91 -16.01
CA LYS A 109 -4.29 -2.85 -16.25
C LYS A 109 -4.74 -1.41 -16.47
#